data_eba136508463a9279705804df01a2644
#
_entry.id   eba136508463a9279705804df01a2644
#
_cell.length_a   1.000
_cell.length_b   1.000
_cell.length_c   1.000
_cell.angle_alpha   90.00
_cell.angle_beta   90.00
_cell.angle_gamma   90.00
#
_symmetry.space_group_name_H-M   'P 1'
#
loop_
_entity.id
_entity.type
_entity.pdbx_description
1 polymer ?
#
loop_
_entity_poly.entity_id
_entity_poly.type
_entity_poly.pdbx_seq_one_letter_code
_entity_poly.pdbx_strand_id
1 'polypeptide(L)'
;MHGVVQTERSSADRRAAIPGDSGVWTFIFADMCAFAVFFALFAVGRIGQPALYEASRRQLDLGLGLANTLILLTSGACMAAAARRARSGNLDAARRSLIAALAVGLLFGVSKAAEWSAKLAHGITLTTNEFFTYYFVFTGIHFLHFAVGIGVLAVLIARTGSGSDAPGQVRWIEAGGAYWHMVDLLWIVLFAMLYLLRAA
;
A
#
# COMPACT_ATOMS: atom_id res chain seq x y z
N MET A 1 -23.22 47.11 -4.47
CA MET A 1 -23.64 45.73 -4.80
C MET A 1 -22.47 44.85 -5.32
N HIS A 2 -21.21 45.12 -5.00
CA HIS A 2 -20.03 44.37 -5.52
C HIS A 2 -19.35 43.44 -4.51
N GLY A 3 -19.82 43.34 -3.26
CA GLY A 3 -19.16 42.57 -2.20
C GLY A 3 -19.63 41.12 -2.03
N VAL A 4 -20.81 40.75 -2.55
CA VAL A 4 -21.44 39.44 -2.24
C VAL A 4 -20.98 38.34 -3.22
N VAL A 5 -20.58 38.70 -4.45
CA VAL A 5 -20.24 37.75 -5.51
C VAL A 5 -18.82 37.13 -5.32
N GLN A 6 -17.90 37.84 -4.61
CA GLN A 6 -16.57 37.32 -4.39
C GLN A 6 -16.47 36.28 -3.26
N THR A 7 -17.38 36.31 -2.29
CA THR A 7 -17.37 35.37 -1.15
C THR A 7 -17.90 33.99 -1.56
N GLU A 8 -18.80 33.87 -2.52
CA GLU A 8 -19.33 32.59 -2.97
C GLU A 8 -18.36 31.80 -3.86
N ARG A 9 -17.56 32.49 -4.69
CA ARG A 9 -16.49 31.82 -5.48
C ARG A 9 -15.40 31.22 -4.60
N SER A 10 -15.03 31.87 -3.50
CA SER A 10 -14.02 31.36 -2.56
C SER A 10 -14.48 30.13 -1.77
N SER A 11 -15.77 29.93 -1.57
CA SER A 11 -16.32 28.75 -0.87
C SER A 11 -16.54 27.55 -1.79
N ALA A 12 -16.83 27.78 -3.07
CA ALA A 12 -16.97 26.74 -4.08
C ALA A 12 -15.60 26.13 -4.47
N ASP A 13 -14.57 26.96 -4.58
CA ASP A 13 -13.20 26.51 -4.89
C ASP A 13 -12.56 25.67 -3.76
N ARG A 14 -12.99 25.89 -2.51
CA ARG A 14 -12.53 25.09 -1.36
C ARG A 14 -13.13 23.68 -1.28
N ARG A 15 -14.23 23.42 -2.00
CA ARG A 15 -14.89 22.09 -1.99
C ARG A 15 -14.35 21.12 -3.04
N ALA A 16 -13.53 21.58 -3.98
CA ALA A 16 -13.00 20.77 -5.09
C ALA A 16 -11.50 20.44 -4.96
N ALA A 17 -10.84 20.82 -3.85
CA ALA A 17 -9.45 20.44 -3.64
C ALA A 17 -9.37 18.95 -3.30
N ILE A 18 -8.90 18.14 -4.23
CA ILE A 18 -8.54 16.74 -3.99
C ILE A 18 -7.55 16.71 -2.81
N PRO A 19 -7.83 15.93 -1.73
CA PRO A 19 -6.90 15.86 -0.60
C PRO A 19 -5.55 15.30 -1.07
N GLY A 20 -4.46 16.04 -0.81
CA GLY A 20 -3.12 15.68 -1.21
C GLY A 20 -2.54 16.55 -2.32
N ASP A 21 -1.26 16.38 -2.59
CA ASP A 21 -0.55 17.03 -3.69
C ASP A 21 -0.90 16.31 -5.02
N SER A 22 -1.13 17.07 -6.10
CA SER A 22 -1.40 16.50 -7.43
C SER A 22 -0.28 15.55 -7.89
N GLY A 23 0.97 15.79 -7.46
CA GLY A 23 2.11 14.91 -7.73
C GLY A 23 1.94 13.51 -7.15
N VAL A 24 1.42 13.38 -5.94
CA VAL A 24 1.16 12.06 -5.31
C VAL A 24 0.10 11.29 -6.10
N TRP A 25 -0.97 11.94 -6.52
CA TRP A 25 -2.02 11.29 -7.32
C TRP A 25 -1.54 10.86 -8.71
N THR A 26 -0.72 11.70 -9.37
CA THR A 26 -0.10 11.34 -10.65
C THR A 26 0.81 10.12 -10.51
N PHE A 27 1.62 10.08 -9.43
CA PHE A 27 2.48 8.93 -9.13
C PHE A 27 1.65 7.66 -8.89
N ILE A 28 0.63 7.72 -8.02
CA ILE A 28 -0.27 6.60 -7.73
C ILE A 28 -0.91 6.07 -9.02
N PHE A 29 -1.42 6.95 -9.87
CA PHE A 29 -2.03 6.56 -11.14
C PHE A 29 -1.05 5.86 -12.08
N ALA A 30 0.15 6.43 -12.25
CA ALA A 30 1.18 5.84 -13.11
C ALA A 30 1.61 4.45 -12.61
N ASP A 31 1.78 4.31 -11.29
CA ASP A 31 2.14 3.04 -10.65
C ASP A 31 1.04 1.98 -10.81
N MET A 32 -0.22 2.36 -10.59
CA MET A 32 -1.36 1.47 -10.82
C MET A 32 -1.46 1.01 -12.28
N CYS A 33 -1.16 1.88 -13.25
CA CYS A 33 -1.09 1.49 -14.68
C CYS A 33 0.04 0.49 -14.95
N ALA A 34 1.23 0.71 -14.36
CA ALA A 34 2.35 -0.23 -14.49
C ALA A 34 2.01 -1.60 -13.90
N PHE A 35 1.42 -1.65 -12.71
CA PHE A 35 0.98 -2.91 -12.12
C PHE A 35 -0.15 -3.59 -12.92
N ALA A 36 -1.07 -2.83 -13.51
CA ALA A 36 -2.11 -3.39 -14.37
C ALA A 36 -1.51 -4.13 -15.58
N VAL A 37 -0.45 -3.58 -16.20
CA VAL A 37 0.28 -4.27 -17.26
C VAL A 37 0.93 -5.56 -16.74
N PHE A 38 1.58 -5.54 -15.59
CA PHE A 38 2.18 -6.74 -14.99
C PHE A 38 1.12 -7.82 -14.69
N PHE A 39 -0.04 -7.43 -14.18
CA PHE A 39 -1.15 -8.34 -13.91
C PHE A 39 -1.71 -8.95 -15.20
N ALA A 40 -1.81 -8.18 -16.27
CA ALA A 40 -2.23 -8.67 -17.58
C ALA A 40 -1.22 -9.71 -18.13
N LEU A 41 0.08 -9.46 -18.04
CA LEU A 41 1.13 -10.39 -18.44
C LEU A 41 1.06 -11.71 -17.64
N PHE A 42 0.88 -11.63 -16.33
CA PHE A 42 0.69 -12.81 -15.48
C PHE A 42 -0.56 -13.62 -15.89
N ALA A 43 -1.66 -12.94 -16.18
CA ALA A 43 -2.91 -13.61 -16.61
C ALA A 43 -2.72 -14.34 -17.94
N VAL A 44 -2.01 -13.74 -18.91
CA VAL A 44 -1.67 -14.37 -20.19
C VAL A 44 -0.78 -15.60 -20.00
N GLY A 45 0.30 -15.49 -19.19
CA GLY A 45 1.18 -16.62 -18.87
C GLY A 45 0.41 -17.78 -18.22
N ARG A 46 -0.50 -17.47 -17.31
CA ARG A 46 -1.35 -18.45 -16.64
C ARG A 46 -2.29 -19.18 -17.61
N ILE A 47 -2.88 -18.50 -18.59
CA ILE A 47 -3.71 -19.12 -19.61
C ILE A 47 -2.87 -20.07 -20.48
N GLY A 48 -1.63 -19.70 -20.78
CA GLY A 48 -0.71 -20.51 -21.57
C GLY A 48 -0.20 -21.77 -20.87
N GLN A 49 -0.06 -21.73 -19.52
CA GLN A 49 0.54 -22.83 -18.74
C GLN A 49 -0.25 -23.13 -17.44
N PRO A 50 -1.54 -23.46 -17.50
CA PRO A 50 -2.40 -23.55 -16.31
C PRO A 50 -1.92 -24.59 -15.29
N ALA A 51 -1.42 -25.74 -15.75
CA ALA A 51 -0.91 -26.81 -14.89
C ALA A 51 0.34 -26.39 -14.10
N LEU A 52 1.28 -25.68 -14.73
CA LEU A 52 2.48 -25.15 -14.08
C LEU A 52 2.14 -24.13 -13.01
N TYR A 53 1.22 -23.19 -13.33
CA TYR A 53 0.80 -22.14 -12.40
C TYR A 53 0.05 -22.73 -11.22
N GLU A 54 -0.83 -23.72 -11.41
CA GLU A 54 -1.54 -24.38 -10.31
C GLU A 54 -0.61 -25.17 -9.40
N ALA A 55 0.34 -25.95 -9.98
CA ALA A 55 1.34 -26.70 -9.22
C ALA A 55 2.24 -25.77 -8.38
N SER A 56 2.64 -24.63 -8.94
CA SER A 56 3.48 -23.64 -8.26
C SER A 56 2.70 -22.88 -7.17
N ARG A 57 1.44 -22.48 -7.45
CA ARG A 57 0.55 -21.84 -6.48
C ARG A 57 0.36 -22.70 -5.22
N ARG A 58 0.20 -24.01 -5.37
CA ARG A 58 0.06 -24.95 -4.23
C ARG A 58 1.26 -24.99 -3.29
N GLN A 59 2.41 -24.49 -3.72
CA GLN A 59 3.60 -24.35 -2.90
C GLN A 59 3.60 -23.06 -2.07
N LEU A 60 2.61 -22.16 -2.28
CA LEU A 60 2.42 -20.97 -1.47
C LEU A 60 1.55 -21.29 -0.24
N ASP A 61 1.91 -20.72 0.89
CA ASP A 61 1.10 -20.82 2.12
C ASP A 61 -0.03 -19.78 2.06
N LEU A 62 -1.26 -20.26 1.79
CA LEU A 62 -2.45 -19.43 1.75
C LEU A 62 -2.75 -18.77 3.11
N GLY A 63 -2.51 -19.49 4.22
CA GLY A 63 -2.74 -18.97 5.57
C GLY A 63 -1.82 -17.81 5.88
N LEU A 64 -0.54 -17.92 5.51
CA LEU A 64 0.44 -16.84 5.65
C LEU A 64 0.08 -15.63 4.76
N GLY A 65 -0.34 -15.87 3.52
CA GLY A 65 -0.82 -14.83 2.60
C GLY A 65 -2.03 -14.09 3.17
N LEU A 66 -3.00 -14.80 3.74
CA LEU A 66 -4.17 -14.21 4.38
C LEU A 66 -3.77 -13.40 5.64
N ALA A 67 -2.90 -13.96 6.49
CA ALA A 67 -2.41 -13.27 7.67
C ALA A 67 -1.72 -11.95 7.29
N ASN A 68 -0.86 -11.96 6.27
CA ASN A 68 -0.20 -10.78 5.73
C ASN A 68 -1.21 -9.73 5.21
N THR A 69 -2.29 -10.17 4.58
CA THR A 69 -3.37 -9.28 4.13
C THR A 69 -4.07 -8.61 5.31
N LEU A 70 -4.41 -9.38 6.35
CA LEU A 70 -5.06 -8.84 7.56
C LEU A 70 -4.13 -7.87 8.31
N ILE A 71 -2.84 -8.15 8.38
CA ILE A 71 -1.84 -7.26 8.97
C ILE A 71 -1.82 -5.92 8.23
N LEU A 72 -1.70 -5.91 6.90
CA LEU A 72 -1.68 -4.66 6.12
C LEU A 72 -3.00 -3.90 6.24
N LEU A 73 -4.15 -4.56 6.13
CA LEU A 73 -5.46 -3.91 6.31
C LEU A 73 -5.61 -3.28 7.70
N THR A 74 -5.10 -3.94 8.74
CA THR A 74 -5.10 -3.39 10.10
C THR A 74 -4.20 -2.17 10.20
N SER A 75 -3.02 -2.22 9.59
CA SER A 75 -2.11 -1.07 9.49
C SER A 75 -2.76 0.09 8.75
N GLY A 76 -3.42 -0.16 7.61
CA GLY A 76 -4.19 0.83 6.85
C GLY A 76 -5.33 1.43 7.67
N ALA A 77 -6.06 0.64 8.46
CA ALA A 77 -7.09 1.15 9.37
C ALA A 77 -6.52 2.10 10.44
N CYS A 78 -5.33 1.79 10.98
CA CYS A 78 -4.60 2.67 11.90
C CYS A 78 -4.19 3.97 11.20
N MET A 79 -3.73 3.91 9.93
CA MET A 79 -3.40 5.09 9.13
C MET A 79 -4.63 5.96 8.86
N ALA A 80 -5.78 5.37 8.49
CA ALA A 80 -7.03 6.09 8.33
C ALA A 80 -7.50 6.75 9.64
N ALA A 81 -7.29 6.08 10.79
CA ALA A 81 -7.56 6.66 12.09
C ALA A 81 -6.64 7.86 12.40
N ALA A 82 -5.37 7.80 11.99
CA ALA A 82 -4.43 8.92 12.13
C ALA A 82 -4.91 10.15 11.36
N ALA A 83 -5.33 9.99 10.10
CA ALA A 83 -5.85 11.07 9.28
C ALA A 83 -7.12 11.71 9.89
N ARG A 84 -8.07 10.88 10.37
CA ARG A 84 -9.28 11.39 11.05
C ARG A 84 -8.95 12.19 12.30
N ARG A 85 -8.03 11.71 13.14
CA ARG A 85 -7.60 12.37 14.37
C ARG A 85 -6.85 13.68 14.11
N ALA A 86 -6.03 13.71 13.06
CA ALA A 86 -5.35 14.93 12.62
C ALA A 86 -6.35 15.99 12.17
N ARG A 87 -7.39 15.62 11.39
CA ARG A 87 -8.48 16.54 10.98
C ARG A 87 -9.26 17.12 12.16
N SER A 88 -9.45 16.34 13.23
CA SER A 88 -10.09 16.82 14.45
C SER A 88 -9.18 17.66 15.36
N GLY A 89 -7.95 17.96 14.91
CA GLY A 89 -6.99 18.76 15.67
C GLY A 89 -6.24 17.99 16.78
N ASN A 90 -6.49 16.69 16.94
CA ASN A 90 -5.83 15.86 17.96
C ASN A 90 -4.57 15.20 17.41
N LEU A 91 -3.49 15.98 17.30
CA LEU A 91 -2.22 15.53 16.72
C LEU A 91 -1.53 14.44 17.57
N ASP A 92 -1.65 14.48 18.90
CA ASP A 92 -1.08 13.44 19.76
C ASP A 92 -1.74 12.08 19.54
N ALA A 93 -3.07 12.07 19.39
CA ALA A 93 -3.79 10.84 19.04
C ALA A 93 -3.49 10.38 17.61
N ALA A 94 -3.31 11.32 16.67
CA ALA A 94 -2.88 11.00 15.31
C ALA A 94 -1.49 10.34 15.31
N ARG A 95 -0.53 10.91 16.06
CA ARG A 95 0.82 10.36 16.19
C ARG A 95 0.81 8.93 16.75
N ARG A 96 0.01 8.67 17.81
CA ARG A 96 -0.14 7.29 18.35
C ARG A 96 -0.68 6.32 17.30
N SER A 97 -1.61 6.77 16.45
CA SER A 97 -2.15 5.95 15.37
C SER A 97 -1.12 5.67 14.26
N LEU A 98 -0.26 6.65 13.93
CA LEU A 98 0.85 6.46 12.99
C LEU A 98 1.86 5.46 13.53
N ILE A 99 2.19 5.52 14.83
CA ILE A 99 3.07 4.53 15.48
C ILE A 99 2.46 3.13 15.42
N ALA A 100 1.15 3.00 15.69
CA ALA A 100 0.46 1.72 15.58
C ALA A 100 0.45 1.20 14.14
N ALA A 101 0.21 2.06 13.14
CA ALA A 101 0.28 1.71 11.73
C ALA A 101 1.68 1.20 11.35
N LEU A 102 2.74 1.89 11.79
CA LEU A 102 4.12 1.48 11.57
C LEU A 102 4.43 0.13 12.22
N ALA A 103 4.09 -0.05 13.50
CA ALA A 103 4.37 -1.27 14.24
C ALA A 103 3.68 -2.50 13.62
N VAL A 104 2.40 -2.35 13.27
CA VAL A 104 1.64 -3.42 12.60
C VAL A 104 2.17 -3.66 11.19
N GLY A 105 2.48 -2.60 10.42
CA GLY A 105 3.06 -2.73 9.09
C GLY A 105 4.39 -3.48 9.10
N LEU A 106 5.26 -3.24 10.07
CA LEU A 106 6.54 -3.96 10.19
C LEU A 106 6.37 -5.47 10.36
N LEU A 107 5.26 -5.95 10.95
CA LEU A 107 4.97 -7.38 11.04
C LEU A 107 4.83 -8.02 9.66
N PHE A 108 4.22 -7.30 8.69
CA PHE A 108 4.19 -7.75 7.29
C PHE A 108 5.59 -7.88 6.72
N GLY A 109 6.47 -6.89 6.93
CA GLY A 109 7.84 -6.91 6.45
C GLY A 109 8.62 -8.12 6.97
N VAL A 110 8.52 -8.40 8.27
CA VAL A 110 9.17 -9.57 8.91
C VAL A 110 8.60 -10.87 8.36
N SER A 111 7.27 -10.99 8.29
CA SER A 111 6.59 -12.17 7.77
C SER A 111 6.99 -12.46 6.32
N LYS A 112 7.05 -11.43 5.47
CA LYS A 112 7.40 -11.58 4.05
C LYS A 112 8.88 -11.94 3.85
N ALA A 113 9.77 -11.35 4.63
CA ALA A 113 11.19 -11.72 4.63
C ALA A 113 11.40 -13.18 5.06
N ALA A 114 10.68 -13.63 6.09
CA ALA A 114 10.72 -15.02 6.53
C ALA A 114 10.18 -15.98 5.45
N GLU A 115 9.07 -15.64 4.77
CA GLU A 115 8.52 -16.42 3.65
C GLU A 115 9.53 -16.56 2.51
N TRP A 116 10.19 -15.47 2.12
CA TRP A 116 11.22 -15.52 1.07
C TRP A 116 12.42 -16.34 1.48
N SER A 117 12.90 -16.18 2.73
CA SER A 117 14.03 -16.95 3.26
C SER A 117 13.75 -18.45 3.23
N ALA A 118 12.53 -18.87 3.64
CA ALA A 118 12.12 -20.26 3.61
C ALA A 118 12.08 -20.82 2.17
N LYS A 119 11.56 -20.04 1.20
CA LYS A 119 11.54 -20.48 -0.22
C LYS A 119 12.94 -20.64 -0.78
N LEU A 120 13.83 -19.69 -0.53
CA LEU A 120 15.22 -19.75 -0.98
C LEU A 120 15.96 -20.95 -0.34
N ALA A 121 15.71 -21.25 0.94
CA ALA A 121 16.28 -22.42 1.61
C ALA A 121 15.80 -23.75 1.01
N HIS A 122 14.59 -23.78 0.43
CA HIS A 122 14.07 -24.93 -0.33
C HIS A 122 14.49 -24.94 -1.82
N GLY A 123 15.41 -24.08 -2.23
CA GLY A 123 15.90 -24.01 -3.61
C GLY A 123 14.91 -23.34 -4.59
N ILE A 124 13.84 -22.72 -4.10
CA ILE A 124 12.87 -21.98 -4.92
C ILE A 124 13.40 -20.57 -5.12
N THR A 125 13.77 -20.26 -6.35
CA THR A 125 14.37 -18.98 -6.75
C THR A 125 13.54 -18.31 -7.85
N LEU A 126 13.91 -17.09 -8.20
CA LEU A 126 13.33 -16.34 -9.33
C LEU A 126 13.41 -17.09 -10.66
N THR A 127 14.41 -17.96 -10.84
CA THR A 127 14.64 -18.74 -12.08
C THR A 127 14.05 -20.14 -12.04
N THR A 128 13.33 -20.53 -10.99
CA THR A 128 12.77 -21.88 -10.85
C THR A 128 11.75 -22.20 -11.95
N ASN A 129 10.82 -21.28 -12.21
CA ASN A 129 9.86 -21.31 -13.32
C ASN A 129 9.19 -19.95 -13.51
N GLU A 130 8.37 -19.81 -14.57
CA GLU A 130 7.71 -18.55 -14.91
C GLU A 130 6.83 -18.00 -13.78
N PHE A 131 6.06 -18.85 -13.07
CA PHE A 131 5.23 -18.42 -11.94
C PHE A 131 6.08 -17.82 -10.82
N PHE A 132 7.20 -18.47 -10.43
CA PHE A 132 8.08 -17.95 -9.39
C PHE A 132 8.85 -16.71 -9.83
N THR A 133 9.13 -16.55 -11.13
CA THR A 133 9.64 -15.28 -11.67
C THR A 133 8.65 -14.16 -11.37
N TYR A 134 7.37 -14.31 -11.74
CA TYR A 134 6.34 -13.31 -11.41
C TYR A 134 6.15 -13.12 -9.90
N TYR A 135 6.13 -14.21 -9.14
CA TYR A 135 5.99 -14.15 -7.69
C TYR A 135 7.07 -13.27 -7.04
N PHE A 136 8.35 -13.52 -7.32
CA PHE A 136 9.45 -12.75 -6.72
C PHE A 136 9.52 -11.32 -7.26
N VAL A 137 9.28 -11.11 -8.56
CA VAL A 137 9.29 -9.77 -9.15
C VAL A 137 8.16 -8.91 -8.57
N PHE A 138 6.93 -9.40 -8.57
CA PHE A 138 5.78 -8.62 -8.09
C PHE A 138 5.85 -8.36 -6.60
N THR A 139 6.14 -9.39 -5.80
CA THR A 139 6.28 -9.21 -4.36
C THR A 139 7.51 -8.38 -4.01
N GLY A 140 8.57 -8.43 -4.82
CA GLY A 140 9.78 -7.62 -4.64
C GLY A 140 9.54 -6.14 -4.92
N ILE A 141 8.88 -5.81 -6.05
CA ILE A 141 8.49 -4.42 -6.37
C ILE A 141 7.52 -3.90 -5.31
N HIS A 142 6.52 -4.70 -4.93
CA HIS A 142 5.61 -4.33 -3.85
C HIS A 142 6.35 -4.09 -2.52
N PHE A 143 7.31 -4.94 -2.18
CA PHE A 143 8.11 -4.77 -0.95
C PHE A 143 8.96 -3.49 -0.98
N LEU A 144 9.43 -3.07 -2.15
CA LEU A 144 10.10 -1.79 -2.32
C LEU A 144 9.13 -0.62 -2.02
N HIS A 145 7.91 -0.66 -2.56
CA HIS A 145 6.87 0.34 -2.24
C HIS A 145 6.52 0.35 -0.76
N PHE A 146 6.39 -0.83 -0.16
CA PHE A 146 6.20 -0.98 1.27
C PHE A 146 7.35 -0.35 2.07
N ALA A 147 8.62 -0.57 1.71
CA ALA A 147 9.77 0.03 2.38
C ALA A 147 9.77 1.57 2.29
N VAL A 148 9.42 2.13 1.12
CA VAL A 148 9.21 3.58 0.96
C VAL A 148 8.08 4.05 1.88
N GLY A 149 6.97 3.32 1.96
CA GLY A 149 5.84 3.62 2.84
C GLY A 149 6.22 3.62 4.33
N ILE A 150 7.04 2.68 4.77
CA ILE A 150 7.61 2.67 6.13
C ILE A 150 8.43 3.93 6.39
N GLY A 151 9.25 4.36 5.41
CA GLY A 151 9.99 5.63 5.49
C GLY A 151 9.06 6.85 5.61
N VAL A 152 7.99 6.88 4.81
CA VAL A 152 6.97 7.94 4.87
C VAL A 152 6.31 7.98 6.25
N LEU A 153 5.87 6.82 6.79
CA LEU A 153 5.30 6.74 8.15
C LEU A 153 6.27 7.24 9.23
N ALA A 154 7.54 6.87 9.14
CA ALA A 154 8.57 7.32 10.09
C ALA A 154 8.74 8.86 10.04
N VAL A 155 8.78 9.46 8.85
CA VAL A 155 8.85 10.91 8.66
C VAL A 155 7.60 11.61 9.23
N LEU A 156 6.40 11.06 8.98
CA LEU A 156 5.15 11.60 9.52
C LEU A 156 5.14 11.58 11.05
N ILE A 157 5.59 10.49 11.67
CA ILE A 157 5.69 10.36 13.13
C ILE A 157 6.66 11.41 13.71
N ALA A 158 7.81 11.59 13.08
CA ALA A 158 8.81 12.57 13.51
C ALA A 158 8.27 14.01 13.42
N ARG A 159 7.62 14.35 12.31
CA ARG A 159 7.05 15.68 12.09
C ARG A 159 5.88 16.00 13.03
N THR A 160 5.00 15.02 13.29
CA THR A 160 3.85 15.20 14.18
C THR A 160 4.25 15.43 15.64
N GLY A 161 5.50 15.11 16.04
CA GLY A 161 6.04 15.41 17.38
C GLY A 161 6.72 16.77 17.51
N SER A 162 6.93 17.52 16.42
CA SER A 162 7.82 18.70 16.40
C SER A 162 7.10 20.06 16.49
N GLY A 163 5.81 20.11 16.85
CA GLY A 163 5.09 21.38 17.09
C GLY A 163 4.86 22.25 15.84
N SER A 164 4.99 21.69 14.62
CA SER A 164 4.79 22.41 13.36
C SER A 164 3.31 22.74 13.11
N ASP A 165 3.04 23.67 12.18
CA ASP A 165 1.69 24.14 11.83
C ASP A 165 0.69 23.01 11.57
N ALA A 166 -0.40 22.96 12.36
CA ALA A 166 -1.43 21.94 12.31
C ALA A 166 -2.04 21.71 10.91
N PRO A 167 -2.37 22.73 10.10
CA PRO A 167 -2.92 22.54 8.74
C PRO A 167 -1.95 21.84 7.79
N GLY A 168 -0.67 22.16 7.87
CA GLY A 168 0.37 21.51 7.05
C GLY A 168 0.53 20.04 7.40
N GLN A 169 0.46 19.69 8.69
CA GLN A 169 0.57 18.31 9.15
C GLN A 169 -0.60 17.43 8.67
N VAL A 170 -1.84 17.94 8.69
CA VAL A 170 -3.01 17.23 8.16
C VAL A 170 -2.79 16.84 6.69
N ARG A 171 -2.37 17.81 5.87
CA ARG A 171 -2.11 17.57 4.45
C ARG A 171 -1.03 16.49 4.21
N TRP A 172 0.06 16.51 4.99
CA TRP A 172 1.11 15.50 4.91
C TRP A 172 0.62 14.11 5.32
N ILE A 173 -0.17 14.01 6.41
CA ILE A 173 -0.75 12.75 6.86
C ILE A 173 -1.74 12.19 5.83
N GLU A 174 -2.53 13.04 5.18
CA GLU A 174 -3.45 12.63 4.10
C GLU A 174 -2.71 12.12 2.87
N ALA A 175 -1.67 12.82 2.43
CA ALA A 175 -0.85 12.40 1.30
C ALA A 175 -0.13 11.07 1.56
N GLY A 176 0.50 10.93 2.74
CA GLY A 176 1.11 9.67 3.15
C GLY A 176 0.11 8.54 3.33
N GLY A 177 -1.12 8.86 3.78
CA GLY A 177 -2.22 7.91 3.87
C GLY A 177 -2.67 7.40 2.50
N ALA A 178 -2.80 8.29 1.51
CA ALA A 178 -3.13 7.90 0.14
C ALA A 178 -2.08 6.93 -0.43
N TYR A 179 -0.79 7.24 -0.22
CA TYR A 179 0.30 6.35 -0.62
C TYR A 179 0.22 4.98 0.09
N TRP A 180 0.02 4.96 1.43
CA TRP A 180 -0.07 3.72 2.20
C TRP A 180 -1.23 2.84 1.74
N HIS A 181 -2.40 3.42 1.48
CA HIS A 181 -3.56 2.69 0.98
C HIS A 181 -3.37 2.17 -0.46
N MET A 182 -2.57 2.85 -1.30
CA MET A 182 -2.15 2.31 -2.59
C MET A 182 -1.32 1.03 -2.39
N VAL A 183 -0.37 1.02 -1.46
CA VAL A 183 0.43 -0.18 -1.13
C VAL A 183 -0.48 -1.32 -0.64
N ASP A 184 -1.43 -1.04 0.26
CA ASP A 184 -2.42 -2.03 0.73
C ASP A 184 -3.24 -2.61 -0.44
N LEU A 185 -3.72 -1.75 -1.35
CA LEU A 185 -4.52 -2.16 -2.50
C LEU A 185 -3.74 -3.05 -3.47
N LEU A 186 -2.49 -2.69 -3.76
CA LEU A 186 -1.61 -3.51 -4.58
C LEU A 186 -1.40 -4.89 -3.98
N TRP A 187 -1.21 -4.97 -2.65
CA TRP A 187 -1.10 -6.26 -1.98
C TRP A 187 -2.36 -7.12 -2.10
N ILE A 188 -3.55 -6.53 -1.93
CA ILE A 188 -4.82 -7.27 -2.06
C ILE A 188 -4.93 -7.91 -3.46
N VAL A 189 -4.59 -7.17 -4.52
CA VAL A 189 -4.61 -7.70 -5.89
C VAL A 189 -3.55 -8.78 -6.07
N LEU A 190 -2.32 -8.57 -5.58
CA LEU A 190 -1.26 -9.57 -5.62
C LEU A 190 -1.65 -10.86 -4.87
N PHE A 191 -2.22 -10.71 -3.68
CA PHE A 191 -2.72 -11.84 -2.90
C PHE A 191 -3.80 -12.63 -3.66
N ALA A 192 -4.77 -11.93 -4.24
CA ALA A 192 -5.81 -12.59 -5.02
C ALA A 192 -5.22 -13.35 -6.21
N MET A 193 -4.31 -12.75 -6.97
CA MET A 193 -3.73 -13.34 -8.17
C MET A 193 -2.80 -14.51 -7.88
N LEU A 194 -1.91 -14.36 -6.88
CA LEU A 194 -0.88 -15.35 -6.60
C LEU A 194 -1.39 -16.52 -5.75
N TYR A 195 -2.31 -16.26 -4.79
CA TYR A 195 -2.71 -17.25 -3.79
C TYR A 195 -4.12 -17.79 -3.99
N LEU A 196 -5.08 -16.98 -4.48
CA LEU A 196 -6.50 -17.38 -4.53
C LEU A 196 -6.92 -17.93 -5.90
N LEU A 197 -6.46 -17.34 -7.02
CA LEU A 197 -6.89 -17.74 -8.34
C LEU A 197 -6.46 -19.18 -8.65
N ARG A 198 -7.44 -20.08 -8.76
CA ARG A 198 -7.25 -21.46 -9.20
C ARG A 198 -7.28 -21.52 -10.73
N ALA A 199 -6.54 -22.47 -11.32
CA ALA A 199 -6.75 -22.82 -12.73
C ALA A 199 -8.15 -23.44 -12.85
N ALA A 200 -8.92 -22.98 -13.84
CA ALA A 200 -10.21 -23.58 -14.18
C ALA A 200 -9.99 -24.91 -14.88
#